data_2b2a1382f7ed6233ca9769b90303995c
#
_entry.id   2b2a1382f7ed6233ca9769b90303995c
#
_cell.length_a   1.000
_cell.length_b   1.000
_cell.length_c   1.000
_cell.angle_alpha   90.00
_cell.angle_beta   90.00
_cell.angle_gamma   90.00
#
_symmetry.space_group_name_H-M   'P 1'
#
loop_
_entity.id
_entity.type
_entity.pdbx_description
1 polymer ?
#
loop_
_entity_poly.entity_id
_entity_poly.type
_entity_poly.pdbx_seq_one_letter_code
_entity_poly.pdbx_strand_id
1 'polypeptide(L)'
;MGGLKDVAARAKTSIPTASRVLNGLGDRYRISRSTQQRVREAAAALHFSPNLVAKGLRLGSSRTIGLVVPDIANPFFAAIARAVSAVAHTRGYSVLLGDTGDDVAREVELLAGLLTRQPDGLVVVPVGQQCDHLRHFEASQLPVVLVDRGFPLLRLPSVMSDSRQGGFAAVSHLISHGHRRIACIRGLLGTMPDELRMQGYRDALAEHGIRFDSRLVTGSGFGKESGRAGVQALLAAGAEFSAIFAFSNLVGIGALESLLEAGISVPGQVSLVSFDDQPYSGVLAVPMTTVRQDPAEIGRLAIETLCQRIEHPAEPLPASIVVPTTLVTRDSVAMLRGQ
;
A
#
# COMPACT_ATOMS: atom_id res chain seq x y z
N MET A 1 14.62 -36.08 4.22
CA MET A 1 13.25 -35.78 4.69
C MET A 1 12.38 -37.00 4.40
N GLY A 2 11.72 -37.52 5.42
CA GLY A 2 10.78 -38.65 5.25
C GLY A 2 9.53 -38.22 4.49
N GLY A 3 9.02 -39.10 3.61
CA GLY A 3 7.77 -38.85 2.89
C GLY A 3 6.53 -39.28 3.71
N LEU A 4 5.32 -38.98 3.19
CA LEU A 4 4.06 -39.42 3.83
C LEU A 4 4.00 -40.95 4.02
N LYS A 5 4.65 -41.70 3.13
CA LYS A 5 4.79 -43.16 3.23
C LYS A 5 5.59 -43.57 4.46
N ASP A 6 6.65 -42.84 4.79
CA ASP A 6 7.50 -43.14 5.94
C ASP A 6 6.78 -42.79 7.25
N VAL A 7 6.01 -41.68 7.26
CA VAL A 7 5.13 -41.33 8.39
C VAL A 7 4.10 -42.43 8.64
N ALA A 8 3.44 -42.91 7.59
CA ALA A 8 2.44 -43.99 7.71
C ALA A 8 3.04 -45.27 8.24
N ALA A 9 4.22 -45.68 7.72
CA ALA A 9 4.95 -46.86 8.17
C ALA A 9 5.36 -46.75 9.65
N ARG A 10 5.96 -45.61 10.05
CA ARG A 10 6.36 -45.35 11.45
C ARG A 10 5.18 -45.31 12.41
N ALA A 11 4.05 -44.72 12.00
CA ALA A 11 2.82 -44.68 12.78
C ALA A 11 2.03 -46.01 12.77
N LYS A 12 2.49 -47.03 12.05
CA LYS A 12 1.79 -48.31 11.84
C LYS A 12 0.36 -48.13 11.37
N THR A 13 0.17 -47.33 10.30
CA THR A 13 -1.13 -47.00 9.71
C THR A 13 -1.07 -46.94 8.19
N SER A 14 -2.22 -46.86 7.53
CA SER A 14 -2.25 -46.68 6.07
C SER A 14 -1.88 -45.23 5.65
N ILE A 15 -1.35 -45.07 4.44
CA ILE A 15 -1.05 -43.72 3.87
C ILE A 15 -2.32 -42.83 3.86
N PRO A 16 -3.51 -43.29 3.46
CA PRO A 16 -4.73 -42.48 3.54
C PRO A 16 -5.09 -42.07 4.97
N THR A 17 -4.90 -42.94 5.97
CA THR A 17 -5.15 -42.60 7.38
C THR A 17 -4.15 -41.52 7.86
N ALA A 18 -2.84 -41.71 7.61
CA ALA A 18 -1.83 -40.71 7.93
C ALA A 18 -2.13 -39.35 7.26
N SER A 19 -2.48 -39.35 5.98
CA SER A 19 -2.88 -38.15 5.23
C SER A 19 -4.12 -37.45 5.86
N ARG A 20 -5.16 -38.21 6.23
CA ARG A 20 -6.35 -37.64 6.86
C ARG A 20 -6.04 -37.00 8.20
N VAL A 21 -5.23 -37.63 9.03
CA VAL A 21 -4.81 -37.10 10.34
C VAL A 21 -3.99 -35.82 10.17
N LEU A 22 -3.00 -35.82 9.29
CA LEU A 22 -2.13 -34.66 9.07
C LEU A 22 -2.85 -33.48 8.42
N ASN A 23 -3.98 -33.72 7.76
CA ASN A 23 -4.87 -32.68 7.22
C ASN A 23 -5.99 -32.24 8.19
N GLY A 24 -5.96 -32.66 9.47
CA GLY A 24 -6.96 -32.29 10.46
C GLY A 24 -8.33 -32.98 10.31
N LEU A 25 -8.42 -34.00 9.45
CA LEU A 25 -9.67 -34.72 9.15
C LEU A 25 -9.87 -35.98 10.00
N GLY A 26 -9.03 -36.17 11.02
CA GLY A 26 -9.04 -37.36 11.86
C GLY A 26 -10.41 -37.66 12.48
N ASP A 27 -11.04 -36.67 13.09
CA ASP A 27 -12.34 -36.81 13.74
C ASP A 27 -13.46 -37.04 12.74
N ARG A 28 -13.45 -36.33 11.62
CA ARG A 28 -14.42 -36.52 10.52
C ARG A 28 -14.44 -37.94 9.98
N TYR A 29 -13.26 -38.59 9.93
CA TYR A 29 -13.13 -40.00 9.46
C TYR A 29 -13.09 -40.99 10.62
N ARG A 30 -13.51 -40.59 11.85
CA ARG A 30 -13.60 -41.41 13.06
C ARG A 30 -12.29 -42.18 13.36
N ILE A 31 -11.13 -41.54 13.08
CA ILE A 31 -9.83 -42.10 13.41
C ILE A 31 -9.59 -41.90 14.91
N SER A 32 -9.25 -42.97 15.63
CA SER A 32 -9.05 -42.91 17.09
C SER A 32 -7.99 -41.91 17.50
N ARG A 33 -8.18 -41.25 18.63
CA ARG A 33 -7.20 -40.24 19.17
C ARG A 33 -5.80 -40.83 19.32
N SER A 34 -5.67 -42.10 19.70
CA SER A 34 -4.39 -42.80 19.80
C SER A 34 -3.68 -42.92 18.46
N THR A 35 -4.43 -43.23 17.39
CA THR A 35 -3.88 -43.29 16.02
C THR A 35 -3.50 -41.89 15.51
N GLN A 36 -4.33 -40.88 15.80
CA GLN A 36 -3.99 -39.49 15.45
C GLN A 36 -2.72 -39.04 16.13
N GLN A 37 -2.54 -39.36 17.40
CA GLN A 37 -1.35 -39.01 18.18
C GLN A 37 -0.08 -39.69 17.60
N ARG A 38 -0.13 -41.00 17.35
CA ARG A 38 1.01 -41.72 16.72
C ARG A 38 1.41 -41.13 15.37
N VAL A 39 0.44 -40.73 14.56
CA VAL A 39 0.73 -40.10 13.25
C VAL A 39 1.41 -38.76 13.44
N ARG A 40 0.95 -37.90 14.38
CA ARG A 40 1.59 -36.60 14.65
C ARG A 40 3.01 -36.77 15.18
N GLU A 41 3.22 -37.69 16.11
CA GLU A 41 4.55 -38.02 16.65
C GLU A 41 5.50 -38.56 15.58
N ALA A 42 5.00 -39.44 14.70
CA ALA A 42 5.78 -39.95 13.59
C ALA A 42 6.18 -38.85 12.59
N ALA A 43 5.26 -37.92 12.29
CA ALA A 43 5.54 -36.76 11.43
C ALA A 43 6.57 -35.83 12.07
N ALA A 44 6.44 -35.53 13.35
CA ALA A 44 7.39 -34.69 14.09
C ALA A 44 8.78 -35.32 14.10
N ALA A 45 8.88 -36.62 14.42
CA ALA A 45 10.14 -37.35 14.48
C ALA A 45 10.86 -37.50 13.11
N LEU A 46 10.12 -37.41 12.00
CA LEU A 46 10.63 -37.47 10.63
C LEU A 46 10.80 -36.07 10.02
N HIS A 47 10.56 -35.00 10.80
CA HIS A 47 10.50 -33.63 10.31
C HIS A 47 9.67 -33.53 9.02
N PHE A 48 8.58 -34.29 8.97
CA PHE A 48 7.69 -34.31 7.83
C PHE A 48 6.81 -33.06 7.81
N SER A 49 6.90 -32.30 6.74
CA SER A 49 5.96 -31.22 6.43
C SER A 49 5.07 -31.64 5.25
N PRO A 50 3.75 -31.53 5.35
CA PRO A 50 2.87 -31.80 4.23
C PRO A 50 3.29 -30.96 3.01
N ASN A 51 3.35 -31.57 1.84
CA ASN A 51 3.61 -30.82 0.62
C ASN A 51 2.36 -29.98 0.28
N LEU A 52 2.46 -28.66 0.54
CA LEU A 52 1.39 -27.72 0.29
C LEU A 52 1.01 -27.63 -1.19
N VAL A 53 1.98 -27.83 -2.10
CA VAL A 53 1.73 -27.83 -3.55
C VAL A 53 0.85 -29.02 -3.93
N ALA A 54 1.17 -30.24 -3.44
CA ALA A 54 0.36 -31.43 -3.70
C ALA A 54 -1.03 -31.34 -3.04
N LYS A 55 -1.13 -30.64 -1.90
CA LYS A 55 -2.41 -30.36 -1.24
C LYS A 55 -3.22 -29.34 -2.06
N GLY A 56 -2.59 -28.29 -2.55
CA GLY A 56 -3.21 -27.25 -3.37
C GLY A 56 -3.78 -27.80 -4.67
N LEU A 57 -2.99 -28.61 -5.40
CA LEU A 57 -3.45 -29.30 -6.61
C LEU A 57 -4.72 -30.15 -6.39
N ARG A 58 -4.83 -30.81 -5.23
CA ARG A 58 -5.99 -31.63 -4.90
C ARG A 58 -7.20 -30.81 -4.46
N LEU A 59 -6.98 -29.64 -3.85
CA LEU A 59 -8.03 -28.78 -3.31
C LEU A 59 -8.45 -27.68 -4.29
N GLY A 60 -7.71 -27.50 -5.40
CA GLY A 60 -7.92 -26.39 -6.34
C GLY A 60 -7.58 -25.01 -5.74
N SER A 61 -6.79 -24.97 -4.65
CA SER A 61 -6.44 -23.71 -3.96
C SER A 61 -5.03 -23.82 -3.39
N SER A 62 -4.16 -22.87 -3.74
CA SER A 62 -2.78 -22.81 -3.25
C SER A 62 -2.66 -22.26 -1.83
N ARG A 63 -3.73 -21.66 -1.32
CA ARG A 63 -3.73 -20.87 -0.08
C ARG A 63 -2.63 -19.82 -0.06
N THR A 64 -2.37 -19.23 -1.21
CA THR A 64 -1.33 -18.22 -1.41
C THR A 64 -1.95 -17.00 -2.10
N ILE A 65 -1.60 -15.82 -1.61
CA ILE A 65 -1.96 -14.53 -2.21
C ILE A 65 -0.67 -13.83 -2.64
N GLY A 66 -0.65 -13.30 -3.86
CA GLY A 66 0.41 -12.41 -4.31
C GLY A 66 0.13 -10.98 -3.85
N LEU A 67 1.14 -10.32 -3.32
CA LEU A 67 1.12 -8.89 -2.99
C LEU A 67 2.26 -8.21 -3.74
N VAL A 68 1.92 -7.24 -4.59
CA VAL A 68 2.90 -6.45 -5.34
C VAL A 68 2.85 -5.01 -4.86
N VAL A 69 4.01 -4.46 -4.47
CA VAL A 69 4.15 -3.09 -3.96
C VAL A 69 5.24 -2.34 -4.71
N PRO A 70 5.15 -0.99 -4.80
CA PRO A 70 6.14 -0.16 -5.49
C PRO A 70 7.51 -0.15 -4.82
N ASP A 71 7.54 -0.03 -3.49
CA ASP A 71 8.77 0.11 -2.70
C ASP A 71 8.51 -0.35 -1.26
N ILE A 72 9.08 -1.50 -0.89
CA ILE A 72 8.95 -2.04 0.47
C ILE A 72 9.73 -1.23 1.51
N ALA A 73 10.69 -0.41 1.10
CA ALA A 73 11.43 0.47 1.99
C ALA A 73 10.61 1.72 2.37
N ASN A 74 9.58 2.07 1.59
CA ASN A 74 8.66 3.14 1.96
C ASN A 74 7.72 2.65 3.09
N PRO A 75 7.73 3.30 4.27
CA PRO A 75 6.92 2.87 5.42
C PRO A 75 5.42 2.77 5.14
N PHE A 76 4.89 3.54 4.21
CA PHE A 76 3.47 3.47 3.82
C PHE A 76 3.14 2.11 3.19
N PHE A 77 3.90 1.68 2.19
CA PHE A 77 3.67 0.38 1.54
C PHE A 77 4.06 -0.80 2.45
N ALA A 78 5.09 -0.63 3.29
CA ALA A 78 5.43 -1.63 4.31
C ALA A 78 4.29 -1.85 5.32
N ALA A 79 3.60 -0.79 5.73
CA ALA A 79 2.45 -0.88 6.63
C ALA A 79 1.25 -1.57 5.96
N ILE A 80 0.97 -1.29 4.68
CA ILE A 80 -0.03 -2.01 3.88
C ILE A 80 0.33 -3.50 3.79
N ALA A 81 1.58 -3.83 3.44
CA ALA A 81 2.04 -5.21 3.33
C ALA A 81 1.89 -5.97 4.66
N ARG A 82 2.21 -5.32 5.77
CA ARG A 82 1.99 -5.88 7.12
C ARG A 82 0.52 -6.16 7.40
N ALA A 83 -0.37 -5.22 7.09
CA ALA A 83 -1.81 -5.36 7.30
C ALA A 83 -2.39 -6.50 6.45
N VAL A 84 -2.06 -6.52 5.14
CA VAL A 84 -2.44 -7.60 4.23
C VAL A 84 -1.98 -8.95 4.75
N SER A 85 -0.70 -9.06 5.16
CA SER A 85 -0.14 -10.32 5.67
C SER A 85 -0.82 -10.78 6.95
N ALA A 86 -1.12 -9.88 7.88
CA ALA A 86 -1.78 -10.19 9.14
C ALA A 86 -3.20 -10.74 8.92
N VAL A 87 -4.01 -10.07 8.09
CA VAL A 87 -5.38 -10.51 7.80
C VAL A 87 -5.39 -11.77 6.94
N ALA A 88 -4.51 -11.90 5.93
CA ALA A 88 -4.36 -13.09 5.13
C ALA A 88 -4.04 -14.32 6.01
N HIS A 89 -3.13 -14.17 6.98
CA HIS A 89 -2.79 -15.23 7.92
C HIS A 89 -3.99 -15.73 8.73
N THR A 90 -4.85 -14.82 9.24
CA THR A 90 -6.07 -15.24 9.98
C THR A 90 -7.06 -16.00 9.11
N ARG A 91 -7.03 -15.79 7.78
CA ARG A 91 -7.82 -16.51 6.78
C ARG A 91 -7.15 -17.79 6.26
N GLY A 92 -5.96 -18.14 6.78
CA GLY A 92 -5.18 -19.32 6.39
C GLY A 92 -4.47 -19.17 5.04
N TYR A 93 -4.17 -17.94 4.62
CA TYR A 93 -3.37 -17.66 3.43
C TYR A 93 -1.92 -17.28 3.79
N SER A 94 -1.00 -17.68 2.94
CA SER A 94 0.38 -17.16 2.91
C SER A 94 0.47 -16.04 1.88
N VAL A 95 1.31 -15.03 2.15
CA VAL A 95 1.52 -13.92 1.22
C VAL A 95 2.89 -14.05 0.56
N LEU A 96 2.92 -13.95 -0.76
CA LEU A 96 4.13 -13.80 -1.57
C LEU A 96 4.27 -12.33 -1.94
N LEU A 97 5.29 -11.67 -1.39
CA LEU A 97 5.56 -10.26 -1.63
C LEU A 97 6.49 -10.08 -2.83
N GLY A 98 6.12 -9.19 -3.74
CA GLY A 98 6.95 -8.65 -4.81
C GLY A 98 7.15 -7.15 -4.64
N ASP A 99 8.39 -6.71 -4.82
CA ASP A 99 8.80 -5.29 -4.80
C ASP A 99 9.23 -4.89 -6.21
N THR A 100 8.53 -3.89 -6.78
CA THR A 100 8.77 -3.45 -8.16
C THR A 100 9.89 -2.42 -8.28
N GLY A 101 10.28 -1.76 -7.20
CA GLY A 101 11.20 -0.62 -7.25
C GLY A 101 10.65 0.57 -8.05
N ASP A 102 9.32 0.74 -8.10
CA ASP A 102 8.59 1.76 -8.87
C ASP A 102 8.80 1.63 -10.40
N ASP A 103 9.16 0.42 -10.89
CA ASP A 103 9.43 0.10 -12.31
C ASP A 103 8.31 -0.76 -12.90
N VAL A 104 7.71 -0.31 -14.00
CA VAL A 104 6.60 -1.00 -14.69
C VAL A 104 7.06 -2.32 -15.33
N ALA A 105 8.25 -2.37 -15.90
CA ALA A 105 8.77 -3.60 -16.51
C ALA A 105 8.96 -4.68 -15.45
N ARG A 106 9.49 -4.29 -14.30
CA ARG A 106 9.63 -5.19 -13.16
C ARG A 106 8.28 -5.61 -12.57
N GLU A 107 7.26 -4.73 -12.56
CA GLU A 107 5.90 -5.12 -12.17
C GLU A 107 5.36 -6.24 -13.08
N VAL A 108 5.51 -6.09 -14.40
CA VAL A 108 5.10 -7.11 -15.37
C VAL A 108 5.79 -8.45 -15.12
N GLU A 109 7.12 -8.44 -14.92
CA GLU A 109 7.90 -9.65 -14.63
C GLU A 109 7.47 -10.32 -13.31
N LEU A 110 7.25 -9.53 -12.26
CA LEU A 110 6.80 -10.04 -10.96
C LEU A 110 5.41 -10.64 -11.04
N LEU A 111 4.47 -9.98 -11.73
CA LEU A 111 3.13 -10.52 -11.94
C LEU A 111 3.18 -11.84 -12.70
N ALA A 112 3.95 -11.93 -13.79
CA ALA A 112 4.14 -13.18 -14.54
C ALA A 112 4.74 -14.28 -13.66
N GLY A 113 5.77 -13.97 -12.86
CA GLY A 113 6.39 -14.90 -11.92
C GLY A 113 5.43 -15.38 -10.82
N LEU A 114 4.55 -14.50 -10.32
CA LEU A 114 3.51 -14.87 -9.35
C LEU A 114 2.48 -15.81 -9.97
N LEU A 115 2.03 -15.54 -11.20
CA LEU A 115 1.06 -16.37 -11.91
C LEU A 115 1.53 -17.83 -12.08
N THR A 116 2.82 -18.06 -12.29
CA THR A 116 3.37 -19.43 -12.37
C THR A 116 3.24 -20.22 -11.07
N ARG A 117 3.06 -19.53 -9.94
CA ARG A 117 2.86 -20.12 -8.61
C ARG A 117 1.38 -20.36 -8.28
N GLN A 118 0.49 -20.02 -9.22
CA GLN A 118 -0.97 -20.20 -9.11
C GLN A 118 -1.55 -19.65 -7.79
N PRO A 119 -1.37 -18.36 -7.49
CA PRO A 119 -1.97 -17.77 -6.30
C PRO A 119 -3.51 -17.81 -6.41
N ASP A 120 -4.19 -17.83 -5.28
CA ASP A 120 -5.67 -17.79 -5.26
C ASP A 120 -6.20 -16.36 -5.54
N GLY A 121 -5.33 -15.36 -5.47
CA GLY A 121 -5.63 -13.96 -5.80
C GLY A 121 -4.42 -13.04 -5.66
N LEU A 122 -4.57 -11.81 -6.14
CA LEU A 122 -3.54 -10.78 -6.11
C LEU A 122 -4.05 -9.49 -5.44
N VAL A 123 -3.20 -8.89 -4.62
CA VAL A 123 -3.30 -7.49 -4.19
C VAL A 123 -2.17 -6.73 -4.88
N VAL A 124 -2.49 -5.70 -5.64
CA VAL A 124 -1.51 -4.97 -6.45
C VAL A 124 -1.58 -3.48 -6.13
N VAL A 125 -0.46 -2.89 -5.76
CA VAL A 125 -0.26 -1.45 -5.75
C VAL A 125 0.43 -1.09 -7.07
N PRO A 126 -0.32 -0.68 -8.11
CA PRO A 126 0.26 -0.57 -9.44
C PRO A 126 1.27 0.57 -9.53
N VAL A 127 2.26 0.42 -10.40
CA VAL A 127 3.23 1.46 -10.72
C VAL A 127 2.94 2.06 -12.11
N GLY A 128 3.47 3.26 -12.35
CA GLY A 128 3.32 3.93 -13.63
C GLY A 128 1.96 4.62 -13.84
N GLN A 129 1.77 5.09 -15.06
CA GLN A 129 0.63 5.93 -15.47
C GLN A 129 -0.35 5.18 -16.38
N GLN A 130 0.03 3.98 -16.85
CA GLN A 130 -0.74 3.16 -17.78
C GLN A 130 -1.04 1.80 -17.16
N CYS A 131 -2.14 1.18 -17.58
CA CYS A 131 -2.65 -0.06 -17.00
C CYS A 131 -2.76 -1.22 -18.01
N ASP A 132 -2.16 -1.11 -19.20
CA ASP A 132 -2.35 -2.10 -20.27
C ASP A 132 -1.92 -3.50 -19.86
N HIS A 133 -0.85 -3.61 -19.06
CA HIS A 133 -0.36 -4.86 -18.50
C HIS A 133 -1.30 -5.48 -17.45
N LEU A 134 -2.26 -4.71 -16.90
CA LEU A 134 -3.26 -5.19 -15.95
C LEU A 134 -4.60 -5.56 -16.58
N ARG A 135 -4.86 -5.13 -17.86
CA ARG A 135 -6.15 -5.33 -18.52
C ARG A 135 -6.57 -6.80 -18.65
N HIS A 136 -5.62 -7.70 -18.80
CA HIS A 136 -5.94 -9.12 -18.94
C HIS A 136 -6.55 -9.72 -17.66
N PHE A 137 -6.36 -9.10 -16.51
CA PHE A 137 -6.98 -9.53 -15.25
C PHE A 137 -8.48 -9.26 -15.19
N GLU A 138 -9.02 -8.30 -15.98
CA GLU A 138 -10.47 -8.05 -16.04
C GLU A 138 -11.26 -9.25 -16.57
N ALA A 139 -10.67 -9.96 -17.53
CA ALA A 139 -11.26 -11.15 -18.15
C ALA A 139 -10.79 -12.46 -17.50
N SER A 140 -9.85 -12.41 -16.56
CA SER A 140 -9.30 -13.58 -15.91
C SER A 140 -10.23 -14.06 -14.77
N GLN A 141 -10.11 -15.35 -14.45
CA GLN A 141 -10.79 -15.91 -13.26
C GLN A 141 -10.00 -15.65 -11.96
N LEU A 142 -8.78 -15.13 -12.06
CA LEU A 142 -7.96 -14.81 -10.89
C LEU A 142 -8.44 -13.50 -10.29
N PRO A 143 -8.90 -13.49 -9.02
CA PRO A 143 -9.27 -12.28 -8.32
C PRO A 143 -8.08 -11.33 -8.14
N VAL A 144 -8.28 -10.05 -8.49
CA VAL A 144 -7.29 -8.98 -8.28
C VAL A 144 -7.95 -7.80 -7.62
N VAL A 145 -7.30 -7.22 -6.62
CA VAL A 145 -7.68 -5.97 -5.95
C VAL A 145 -6.54 -4.98 -6.06
N LEU A 146 -6.83 -3.78 -6.56
CA LEU A 146 -5.88 -2.69 -6.62
C LEU A 146 -5.87 -1.91 -5.30
N VAL A 147 -4.71 -1.37 -4.92
CA VAL A 147 -4.55 -0.60 -3.69
C VAL A 147 -3.82 0.70 -3.99
N ASP A 148 -4.20 1.78 -3.29
CA ASP A 148 -3.60 3.13 -3.35
C ASP A 148 -3.73 3.80 -4.74
N ARG A 149 -3.43 3.09 -5.79
CA ARG A 149 -3.52 3.57 -7.18
C ARG A 149 -4.56 2.77 -7.94
N GLY A 150 -5.44 3.43 -8.66
CA GLY A 150 -6.43 2.84 -9.54
C GLY A 150 -6.37 3.48 -10.92
N PHE A 151 -7.09 2.89 -11.86
CA PHE A 151 -7.19 3.40 -13.22
C PHE A 151 -8.67 3.49 -13.61
N PRO A 152 -9.17 4.67 -14.03
CA PRO A 152 -10.59 4.85 -14.37
C PRO A 152 -11.09 3.92 -15.48
N LEU A 153 -10.17 3.46 -16.33
CA LEU A 153 -10.49 2.56 -17.47
C LEU A 153 -10.42 1.08 -17.11
N LEU A 154 -10.06 0.74 -15.88
CA LEU A 154 -9.88 -0.64 -15.42
C LEU A 154 -11.01 -1.05 -14.47
N ARG A 155 -11.68 -2.15 -14.77
CA ARG A 155 -12.83 -2.66 -13.99
C ARG A 155 -12.38 -3.65 -12.90
N LEU A 156 -11.29 -3.34 -12.22
CA LEU A 156 -10.83 -4.08 -11.06
C LEU A 156 -11.22 -3.35 -9.78
N PRO A 157 -11.68 -4.06 -8.73
CA PRO A 157 -11.97 -3.43 -7.45
C PRO A 157 -10.71 -2.77 -6.88
N SER A 158 -10.89 -1.63 -6.24
CA SER A 158 -9.78 -0.86 -5.67
C SER A 158 -10.09 -0.35 -4.27
N VAL A 159 -9.04 -0.26 -3.44
CA VAL A 159 -9.09 0.35 -2.10
C VAL A 159 -8.08 1.49 -2.06
N MET A 160 -8.55 2.71 -1.83
CA MET A 160 -7.75 3.92 -1.96
C MET A 160 -8.01 4.87 -0.79
N SER A 161 -7.08 5.79 -0.53
CA SER A 161 -7.30 6.91 0.38
C SER A 161 -8.06 8.05 -0.31
N ASP A 162 -8.80 8.83 0.49
CA ASP A 162 -9.39 10.10 0.02
C ASP A 162 -8.28 11.16 -0.13
N SER A 163 -7.53 11.01 -1.21
CA SER A 163 -6.41 11.90 -1.54
C SER A 163 -6.87 13.32 -1.85
N ARG A 164 -8.09 13.49 -2.42
CA ARG A 164 -8.62 14.83 -2.72
C ARG A 164 -8.96 15.59 -1.46
N GLN A 165 -9.71 14.95 -0.55
CA GLN A 165 -10.06 15.56 0.74
C GLN A 165 -8.82 15.81 1.59
N GLY A 166 -7.84 14.89 1.58
CA GLY A 166 -6.57 15.08 2.27
C GLY A 166 -5.79 16.28 1.74
N GLY A 167 -5.67 16.44 0.43
CA GLY A 167 -5.05 17.60 -0.19
C GLY A 167 -5.78 18.91 0.12
N PHE A 168 -7.10 18.88 0.07
CA PHE A 168 -7.94 20.01 0.47
C PHE A 168 -7.71 20.41 1.93
N ALA A 169 -7.72 19.46 2.85
CA ALA A 169 -7.51 19.72 4.28
C ALA A 169 -6.11 20.29 4.58
N ALA A 170 -5.07 19.77 3.91
CA ALA A 170 -3.71 20.27 4.05
C ALA A 170 -3.58 21.74 3.66
N VAL A 171 -4.14 22.09 2.50
CA VAL A 171 -4.01 23.46 1.95
C VAL A 171 -4.94 24.42 2.71
N SER A 172 -6.14 24.02 3.07
CA SER A 172 -7.06 24.82 3.91
C SER A 172 -6.42 25.12 5.28
N HIS A 173 -5.67 24.17 5.86
CA HIS A 173 -4.91 24.40 7.08
C HIS A 173 -3.85 25.48 6.90
N LEU A 174 -3.08 25.45 5.82
CA LEU A 174 -2.11 26.51 5.51
C LEU A 174 -2.80 27.86 5.31
N ILE A 175 -3.92 27.89 4.61
CA ILE A 175 -4.71 29.11 4.37
C ILE A 175 -5.26 29.69 5.68
N SER A 176 -5.74 28.85 6.59
CA SER A 176 -6.24 29.29 7.91
C SER A 176 -5.14 29.90 8.79
N HIS A 177 -3.86 29.57 8.50
CA HIS A 177 -2.67 30.18 9.12
C HIS A 177 -2.17 31.45 8.39
N GLY A 178 -2.97 31.99 7.46
CA GLY A 178 -2.68 33.23 6.75
C GLY A 178 -1.89 33.09 5.46
N HIS A 179 -1.46 31.87 5.10
CA HIS A 179 -0.70 31.65 3.87
C HIS A 179 -1.59 31.83 2.63
N ARG A 180 -1.10 32.60 1.67
CA ARG A 180 -1.79 32.88 0.40
C ARG A 180 -0.94 32.47 -0.81
N ARG A 181 0.38 32.41 -0.66
CA ARG A 181 1.35 31.94 -1.67
C ARG A 181 1.88 30.59 -1.22
N ILE A 182 1.16 29.53 -1.61
CA ILE A 182 1.42 28.16 -1.19
C ILE A 182 2.00 27.41 -2.39
N ALA A 183 3.25 27.00 -2.31
CA ALA A 183 3.85 26.13 -3.32
C ALA A 183 3.37 24.68 -3.15
N CYS A 184 3.42 23.93 -4.24
CA CYS A 184 3.03 22.53 -4.28
C CYS A 184 4.14 21.73 -4.94
N ILE A 185 4.63 20.68 -4.26
CA ILE A 185 5.59 19.72 -4.81
C ILE A 185 4.84 18.40 -5.06
N ARG A 186 4.59 18.13 -6.33
CA ARG A 186 3.79 17.01 -6.81
C ARG A 186 4.53 15.68 -6.70
N GLY A 187 3.74 14.60 -6.82
CA GLY A 187 4.23 13.24 -6.98
C GLY A 187 4.49 12.87 -8.45
N LEU A 188 4.35 11.60 -8.78
CA LEU A 188 4.44 11.11 -10.15
C LEU A 188 3.21 11.54 -10.94
N LEU A 189 3.43 12.41 -11.91
CA LEU A 189 2.37 13.00 -12.74
C LEU A 189 1.54 11.91 -13.44
N GLY A 190 0.24 12.11 -13.53
CA GLY A 190 -0.68 11.18 -14.20
C GLY A 190 -1.04 9.95 -13.35
N THR A 191 -0.54 9.82 -12.13
CA THR A 191 -1.03 8.83 -11.18
C THR A 191 -2.24 9.37 -10.42
N MET A 192 -3.16 8.48 -10.06
CA MET A 192 -4.40 8.90 -9.38
C MET A 192 -4.17 9.65 -8.06
N PRO A 193 -3.27 9.23 -7.14
CA PRO A 193 -2.98 9.98 -5.93
C PRO A 193 -2.46 11.40 -6.21
N ASP A 194 -1.59 11.55 -7.19
CA ASP A 194 -1.05 12.86 -7.57
C ASP A 194 -2.16 13.79 -8.10
N GLU A 195 -2.97 13.32 -9.03
CA GLU A 195 -4.06 14.11 -9.60
C GLU A 195 -5.13 14.49 -8.57
N LEU A 196 -5.50 13.57 -7.68
CA LEU A 196 -6.49 13.84 -6.62
C LEU A 196 -5.95 14.82 -5.58
N ARG A 197 -4.68 14.71 -5.16
CA ARG A 197 -4.04 15.68 -4.25
C ARG A 197 -3.95 17.06 -4.89
N MET A 198 -3.65 17.10 -6.19
CA MET A 198 -3.64 18.35 -6.98
C MET A 198 -5.02 18.98 -7.11
N GLN A 199 -6.06 18.17 -7.30
CA GLN A 199 -7.44 18.67 -7.26
C GLN A 199 -7.80 19.26 -5.91
N GLY A 200 -7.50 18.55 -4.78
CA GLY A 200 -7.71 19.04 -3.43
C GLY A 200 -6.98 20.37 -3.17
N TYR A 201 -5.74 20.51 -3.63
CA TYR A 201 -4.98 21.76 -3.59
C TYR A 201 -5.71 22.89 -4.32
N ARG A 202 -6.16 22.67 -5.55
CA ARG A 202 -6.90 23.67 -6.36
C ARG A 202 -8.23 24.02 -5.75
N ASP A 203 -8.97 23.05 -5.25
CA ASP A 203 -10.27 23.24 -4.62
C ASP A 203 -10.15 24.15 -3.37
N ALA A 204 -9.13 23.90 -2.52
CA ALA A 204 -8.89 24.71 -1.34
C ALA A 204 -8.51 26.15 -1.70
N LEU A 205 -7.67 26.36 -2.71
CA LEU A 205 -7.34 27.72 -3.19
C LEU A 205 -8.60 28.43 -3.71
N ALA A 206 -9.41 27.74 -4.53
CA ALA A 206 -10.61 28.31 -5.13
C ALA A 206 -11.68 28.69 -4.06
N GLU A 207 -11.91 27.81 -3.07
CA GLU A 207 -12.85 28.05 -1.99
C GLU A 207 -12.50 29.31 -1.18
N HIS A 208 -11.20 29.58 -1.03
CA HIS A 208 -10.71 30.75 -0.31
C HIS A 208 -10.38 31.97 -1.20
N GLY A 209 -10.80 31.96 -2.46
CA GLY A 209 -10.62 33.06 -3.40
C GLY A 209 -9.15 33.33 -3.76
N ILE A 210 -8.27 32.34 -3.67
CA ILE A 210 -6.86 32.43 -4.02
C ILE A 210 -6.67 31.95 -5.46
N ARG A 211 -6.10 32.81 -6.31
CA ARG A 211 -5.80 32.44 -7.69
C ARG A 211 -4.70 31.38 -7.76
N PHE A 212 -4.97 30.32 -8.50
CA PHE A 212 -3.95 29.30 -8.83
C PHE A 212 -2.79 29.92 -9.63
N ASP A 213 -1.55 29.63 -9.23
CA ASP A 213 -0.33 30.08 -9.91
C ASP A 213 0.52 28.84 -10.26
N SER A 214 0.61 28.51 -11.54
CA SER A 214 1.39 27.36 -12.02
C SER A 214 2.90 27.46 -11.73
N ARG A 215 3.44 28.68 -11.50
CA ARG A 215 4.84 28.88 -11.13
C ARG A 215 5.18 28.36 -9.73
N LEU A 216 4.16 28.13 -8.90
CA LEU A 216 4.30 27.55 -7.55
C LEU A 216 4.15 26.04 -7.55
N VAL A 217 4.08 25.39 -8.73
CA VAL A 217 3.90 23.94 -8.85
C VAL A 217 5.15 23.31 -9.43
N THR A 218 5.75 22.39 -8.67
CA THR A 218 6.95 21.63 -9.06
C THR A 218 6.77 20.14 -8.71
N GLY A 219 7.80 19.33 -8.96
CA GLY A 219 7.84 17.92 -8.61
C GLY A 219 7.38 17.00 -9.74
N SER A 220 7.94 15.79 -9.76
CA SER A 220 7.69 14.78 -10.81
C SER A 220 7.81 13.33 -10.29
N GLY A 221 7.82 13.13 -8.98
CA GLY A 221 7.94 11.80 -8.36
C GLY A 221 7.69 11.83 -6.85
N PHE A 222 7.46 10.66 -6.26
CA PHE A 222 7.15 10.53 -4.83
C PHE A 222 8.39 10.37 -3.93
N GLY A 223 9.60 10.33 -4.51
CA GLY A 223 10.85 10.13 -3.79
C GLY A 223 11.41 11.42 -3.18
N LYS A 224 12.39 11.26 -2.28
CA LYS A 224 13.09 12.34 -1.57
C LYS A 224 13.74 13.34 -2.52
N GLU A 225 14.38 12.84 -3.59
CA GLU A 225 15.05 13.69 -4.58
C GLU A 225 14.08 14.62 -5.32
N SER A 226 12.83 14.17 -5.56
CA SER A 226 11.80 15.03 -6.14
C SER A 226 11.45 16.21 -5.22
N GLY A 227 11.44 15.99 -3.90
CA GLY A 227 11.26 17.06 -2.91
C GLY A 227 12.38 18.09 -2.92
N ARG A 228 13.63 17.62 -2.93
CA ARG A 228 14.82 18.48 -3.03
C ARG A 228 14.81 19.31 -4.31
N ALA A 229 14.67 18.63 -5.45
CA ALA A 229 14.64 19.29 -6.76
C ALA A 229 13.49 20.29 -6.87
N GLY A 230 12.33 19.98 -6.29
CA GLY A 230 11.17 20.86 -6.26
C GLY A 230 11.43 22.17 -5.54
N VAL A 231 12.05 22.14 -4.35
CA VAL A 231 12.45 23.36 -3.62
C VAL A 231 13.51 24.12 -4.40
N GLN A 232 14.54 23.45 -4.89
CA GLN A 232 15.61 24.10 -5.67
C GLN A 232 15.05 24.82 -6.91
N ALA A 233 14.10 24.21 -7.62
CA ALA A 233 13.45 24.82 -8.78
C ALA A 233 12.66 26.07 -8.39
N LEU A 234 11.91 26.06 -7.27
CA LEU A 234 11.18 27.22 -6.77
C LEU A 234 12.13 28.38 -6.42
N LEU A 235 13.22 28.08 -5.72
CA LEU A 235 14.22 29.07 -5.34
C LEU A 235 14.97 29.66 -6.56
N ALA A 236 15.38 28.81 -7.49
CA ALA A 236 16.05 29.22 -8.72
C ALA A 236 15.16 30.10 -9.62
N ALA A 237 13.85 29.85 -9.63
CA ALA A 237 12.88 30.67 -10.34
C ALA A 237 12.57 32.01 -9.64
N GLY A 238 13.12 32.26 -8.46
CA GLY A 238 12.76 33.43 -7.65
C GLY A 238 11.30 33.46 -7.23
N ALA A 239 10.67 32.26 -7.09
CA ALA A 239 9.27 32.18 -6.73
C ALA A 239 9.08 32.63 -5.28
N GLU A 240 8.15 33.54 -5.07
CA GLU A 240 7.76 33.94 -3.71
C GLU A 240 6.69 32.97 -3.18
N PHE A 241 6.95 32.33 -2.07
CA PHE A 241 6.02 31.46 -1.36
C PHE A 241 6.28 31.53 0.14
N SER A 242 5.25 31.32 0.94
CA SER A 242 5.34 31.28 2.40
C SER A 242 5.02 29.91 2.98
N ALA A 243 4.55 28.98 2.15
CA ALA A 243 4.25 27.61 2.56
C ALA A 243 4.44 26.64 1.38
N ILE A 244 4.66 25.37 1.73
CA ILE A 244 4.76 24.25 0.78
C ILE A 244 3.78 23.14 1.20
N PHE A 245 3.04 22.60 0.23
CA PHE A 245 2.35 21.32 0.34
C PHE A 245 3.09 20.26 -0.47
N ALA A 246 3.67 19.28 0.19
CA ALA A 246 4.41 18.17 -0.39
C ALA A 246 3.51 16.93 -0.51
N PHE A 247 3.48 16.27 -1.69
CA PHE A 247 2.52 15.20 -2.00
C PHE A 247 2.85 13.82 -1.41
N SER A 248 3.97 13.65 -0.71
CA SER A 248 4.26 12.44 0.07
C SER A 248 5.22 12.72 1.21
N ASN A 249 5.36 11.75 2.11
CA ASN A 249 6.35 11.81 3.21
C ASN A 249 7.78 12.05 2.70
N LEU A 250 8.21 11.30 1.68
CA LEU A 250 9.58 11.42 1.14
C LEU A 250 9.79 12.76 0.44
N VAL A 251 8.80 13.23 -0.32
CA VAL A 251 8.83 14.58 -0.90
C VAL A 251 8.91 15.63 0.20
N GLY A 252 8.15 15.49 1.28
CA GLY A 252 8.18 16.39 2.44
C GLY A 252 9.54 16.42 3.13
N ILE A 253 10.18 15.25 3.32
CA ILE A 253 11.54 15.16 3.89
C ILE A 253 12.57 15.82 2.97
N GLY A 254 12.52 15.54 1.67
CA GLY A 254 13.41 16.16 0.70
C GLY A 254 13.25 17.68 0.63
N ALA A 255 12.01 18.16 0.72
CA ALA A 255 11.71 19.59 0.78
C ALA A 255 12.26 20.23 2.06
N LEU A 256 12.02 19.61 3.22
CA LEU A 256 12.55 20.10 4.51
C LEU A 256 14.08 20.19 4.49
N GLU A 257 14.77 19.14 4.04
CA GLU A 257 16.21 19.10 3.94
C GLU A 257 16.76 20.22 3.03
N SER A 258 16.16 20.38 1.85
CA SER A 258 16.57 21.42 0.89
C SER A 258 16.34 22.84 1.41
N LEU A 259 15.24 23.09 2.14
CA LEU A 259 14.98 24.38 2.80
C LEU A 259 16.04 24.67 3.87
N LEU A 260 16.35 23.70 4.73
CA LEU A 260 17.35 23.85 5.80
C LEU A 260 18.75 24.07 5.23
N GLU A 261 19.15 23.36 4.17
CA GLU A 261 20.43 23.58 3.45
C GLU A 261 20.52 24.98 2.84
N ALA A 262 19.38 25.53 2.38
CA ALA A 262 19.32 26.90 1.87
C ALA A 262 19.27 27.97 2.98
N GLY A 263 19.34 27.59 4.26
CA GLY A 263 19.25 28.50 5.40
C GLY A 263 17.83 29.02 5.65
N ILE A 264 16.82 28.41 5.08
CA ILE A 264 15.40 28.77 5.23
C ILE A 264 14.80 28.02 6.42
N SER A 265 14.36 28.77 7.43
CA SER A 265 13.78 28.16 8.62
C SER A 265 12.34 27.67 8.40
N VAL A 266 12.05 26.46 8.88
CA VAL A 266 10.72 25.89 8.94
C VAL A 266 10.31 25.77 10.42
N PRO A 267 9.17 26.31 10.84
CA PRO A 267 8.16 27.05 10.06
C PRO A 267 8.42 28.57 9.97
N GLY A 268 9.56 29.06 10.46
CA GLY A 268 9.82 30.51 10.67
C GLY A 268 9.70 31.36 9.42
N GLN A 269 10.19 30.90 8.28
CA GLN A 269 10.13 31.60 6.98
C GLN A 269 9.17 30.88 6.02
N VAL A 270 9.16 29.54 6.04
CA VAL A 270 8.32 28.72 5.17
C VAL A 270 7.64 27.65 6.02
N SER A 271 6.30 27.59 5.98
CA SER A 271 5.54 26.49 6.54
C SER A 271 5.52 25.28 5.61
N LEU A 272 5.47 24.07 6.17
CA LEU A 272 5.51 22.84 5.39
C LEU A 272 4.46 21.84 5.89
N VAL A 273 3.63 21.34 4.97
CA VAL A 273 2.72 20.23 5.20
C VAL A 273 3.05 19.12 4.21
N SER A 274 3.08 17.86 4.64
CA SER A 274 3.27 16.74 3.74
C SER A 274 2.09 15.76 3.80
N PHE A 275 1.89 15.01 2.72
CA PHE A 275 1.07 13.81 2.75
C PHE A 275 1.85 12.67 3.43
N ASP A 276 1.15 11.66 3.95
CA ASP A 276 1.68 10.48 4.63
C ASP A 276 2.31 10.75 6.00
N ASP A 277 1.52 10.56 7.05
CA ASP A 277 2.04 10.58 8.42
C ASP A 277 2.85 9.31 8.72
N GLN A 278 4.07 9.49 9.23
CA GLN A 278 4.97 8.40 9.56
C GLN A 278 5.31 8.43 11.06
N PRO A 279 5.73 7.30 11.66
CA PRO A 279 6.10 7.26 13.06
C PRO A 279 7.18 8.27 13.45
N TYR A 280 8.05 8.64 12.53
CA TYR A 280 9.11 9.63 12.75
C TYR A 280 8.66 11.08 12.52
N SER A 281 7.47 11.34 11.94
CA SER A 281 7.02 12.71 11.61
C SER A 281 6.96 13.63 12.83
N GLY A 282 6.69 13.08 14.01
CA GLY A 282 6.65 13.84 15.27
C GLY A 282 7.98 14.02 15.98
N VAL A 283 9.04 13.34 15.52
CA VAL A 283 10.38 13.39 16.16
C VAL A 283 11.46 13.96 15.25
N LEU A 284 11.07 14.49 14.09
CA LEU A 284 11.96 15.28 13.23
C LEU A 284 12.43 16.54 13.97
N ALA A 285 13.55 17.12 13.56
CA ALA A 285 14.00 18.42 14.08
C ALA A 285 12.92 19.50 13.99
N VAL A 286 12.05 19.41 12.99
CA VAL A 286 10.79 20.16 12.88
C VAL A 286 9.66 19.13 12.79
N PRO A 287 8.87 18.91 13.85
CA PRO A 287 7.73 18.01 13.82
C PRO A 287 6.77 18.37 12.69
N MET A 288 6.57 17.43 11.75
CA MET A 288 5.90 17.69 10.48
C MET A 288 4.38 17.58 10.63
N THR A 289 3.65 18.62 10.26
CA THR A 289 2.21 18.56 10.01
C THR A 289 1.94 17.73 8.76
N THR A 290 1.06 16.72 8.87
CA THR A 290 0.90 15.71 7.83
C THR A 290 -0.56 15.34 7.59
N VAL A 291 -0.88 14.85 6.40
CA VAL A 291 -2.12 14.15 6.11
C VAL A 291 -1.89 12.66 6.34
N ARG A 292 -2.54 12.10 7.36
CA ARG A 292 -2.48 10.68 7.68
C ARG A 292 -3.43 9.88 6.81
N GLN A 293 -2.90 8.87 6.14
CA GLN A 293 -3.66 7.77 5.57
C GLN A 293 -3.78 6.65 6.62
N ASP A 294 -4.69 5.70 6.40
CA ASP A 294 -4.81 4.50 7.24
C ASP A 294 -4.37 3.25 6.45
N PRO A 295 -3.07 2.96 6.36
CA PRO A 295 -2.57 1.80 5.63
C PRO A 295 -3.02 0.47 6.25
N ALA A 296 -3.35 0.45 7.55
CA ALA A 296 -3.87 -0.74 8.21
C ALA A 296 -5.28 -1.06 7.72
N GLU A 297 -6.15 -0.06 7.66
CA GLU A 297 -7.53 -0.21 7.16
C GLU A 297 -7.53 -0.50 5.65
N ILE A 298 -6.67 0.17 4.87
CA ILE A 298 -6.50 -0.10 3.43
C ILE A 298 -6.13 -1.56 3.20
N GLY A 299 -5.11 -2.06 3.89
CA GLY A 299 -4.66 -3.44 3.75
C GLY A 299 -5.72 -4.46 4.21
N ARG A 300 -6.46 -4.16 5.29
CA ARG A 300 -7.57 -4.98 5.78
C ARG A 300 -8.68 -5.09 4.74
N LEU A 301 -9.15 -3.95 4.23
CA LEU A 301 -10.21 -3.90 3.23
C LEU A 301 -9.80 -4.55 1.92
N ALA A 302 -8.55 -4.39 1.49
CA ALA A 302 -8.03 -5.02 0.29
C ALA A 302 -8.10 -6.55 0.37
N ILE A 303 -7.65 -7.13 1.49
CA ILE A 303 -7.66 -8.58 1.65
C ILE A 303 -9.08 -9.13 1.87
N GLU A 304 -9.95 -8.39 2.57
CA GLU A 304 -11.35 -8.80 2.73
C GLU A 304 -12.10 -8.79 1.40
N THR A 305 -11.92 -7.75 0.59
CA THR A 305 -12.47 -7.65 -0.77
C THR A 305 -11.95 -8.79 -1.65
N LEU A 306 -10.66 -9.11 -1.56
CA LEU A 306 -10.07 -10.22 -2.30
C LEU A 306 -10.66 -11.57 -1.87
N CYS A 307 -10.74 -11.84 -0.55
CA CYS A 307 -11.32 -13.07 -0.03
C CYS A 307 -12.79 -13.22 -0.41
N GLN A 308 -13.58 -12.14 -0.35
CA GLN A 308 -14.97 -12.16 -0.80
C GLN A 308 -15.06 -12.55 -2.28
N ARG A 309 -14.18 -12.01 -3.14
CA ARG A 309 -14.15 -12.39 -4.56
C ARG A 309 -13.73 -13.86 -4.78
N ILE A 310 -12.80 -14.38 -3.96
CA ILE A 310 -12.39 -15.81 -4.01
C ILE A 310 -13.53 -16.73 -3.59
N GLU A 311 -14.22 -16.39 -2.50
CA GLU A 311 -15.28 -17.21 -1.91
C GLU A 311 -16.60 -17.11 -2.69
N HIS A 312 -16.88 -15.93 -3.26
CA HIS A 312 -18.14 -15.58 -3.94
C HIS A 312 -17.88 -14.88 -5.29
N PRO A 313 -17.38 -15.59 -6.31
CA PRO A 313 -16.97 -14.98 -7.58
C PRO A 313 -18.05 -14.20 -8.34
N ALA A 314 -19.33 -14.58 -8.14
CA ALA A 314 -20.47 -13.96 -8.83
C ALA A 314 -21.07 -12.76 -8.08
N GLU A 315 -20.70 -12.53 -6.82
CA GLU A 315 -21.21 -11.39 -6.06
C GLU A 315 -20.64 -10.06 -6.57
N PRO A 316 -21.49 -9.02 -6.72
CA PRO A 316 -21.00 -7.70 -7.09
C PRO A 316 -20.14 -7.12 -5.96
N LEU A 317 -18.98 -6.57 -6.31
CA LEU A 317 -18.12 -5.82 -5.40
C LEU A 317 -18.17 -4.33 -5.75
N PRO A 318 -17.98 -3.43 -4.76
CA PRO A 318 -17.76 -2.02 -5.04
C PRO A 318 -16.58 -1.84 -6.01
N ALA A 319 -16.74 -0.98 -7.01
CA ALA A 319 -15.66 -0.67 -7.94
C ALA A 319 -14.49 0.02 -7.21
N SER A 320 -14.79 0.81 -6.17
CA SER A 320 -13.79 1.49 -5.36
C SER A 320 -14.28 1.65 -3.92
N ILE A 321 -13.39 1.40 -2.97
CA ILE A 321 -13.57 1.69 -1.54
C ILE A 321 -12.60 2.83 -1.20
N VAL A 322 -13.15 3.92 -0.65
CA VAL A 322 -12.35 5.11 -0.29
C VAL A 322 -12.23 5.19 1.23
N VAL A 323 -10.99 5.16 1.72
CA VAL A 323 -10.66 5.28 3.14
C VAL A 323 -10.39 6.75 3.48
N PRO A 324 -11.05 7.32 4.48
CA PRO A 324 -10.84 8.71 4.88
C PRO A 324 -9.39 8.99 5.29
N THR A 325 -8.97 10.25 5.10
CA THR A 325 -7.69 10.76 5.59
C THR A 325 -7.89 11.72 6.76
N THR A 326 -6.87 11.95 7.56
CA THR A 326 -6.92 12.84 8.73
C THR A 326 -5.72 13.77 8.74
N LEU A 327 -5.94 15.08 8.93
CA LEU A 327 -4.86 16.03 9.15
C LEU A 327 -4.32 15.89 10.59
N VAL A 328 -3.02 15.74 10.72
CA VAL A 328 -2.28 15.68 11.99
C VAL A 328 -1.42 16.93 12.10
N THR A 329 -1.84 17.88 12.91
CA THR A 329 -1.15 19.15 13.10
C THR A 329 0.04 19.00 14.04
N ARG A 330 1.17 19.62 13.67
CA ARG A 330 2.42 19.70 14.44
C ARG A 330 3.10 21.08 14.20
N ASP A 331 4.39 21.16 14.45
CA ASP A 331 5.11 22.42 14.57
C ASP A 331 5.65 22.99 13.24
N SER A 332 5.45 22.28 12.11
CA SER A 332 5.94 22.71 10.79
C SER A 332 5.11 23.81 10.12
N VAL A 333 4.04 24.28 10.77
CA VAL A 333 3.17 25.35 10.27
C VAL A 333 3.09 26.46 11.32
N ALA A 334 3.37 27.69 10.91
CA ALA A 334 3.23 28.87 11.76
C ALA A 334 2.18 29.83 11.20
N MET A 335 1.59 30.65 12.09
CA MET A 335 0.78 31.78 11.65
C MET A 335 1.66 32.77 10.88
N LEU A 336 1.25 33.09 9.65
CA LEU A 336 1.89 34.16 8.90
C LEU A 336 1.49 35.49 9.53
N ARG A 337 2.44 36.13 10.24
CA ARG A 337 2.20 37.47 10.81
C ARG A 337 1.98 38.42 9.64
N GLY A 338 0.82 39.08 9.61
CA GLY A 338 0.54 40.10 8.60
C GLY A 338 1.64 41.17 8.60
N GLN A 339 2.19 41.40 7.41
CA GLN A 339 3.02 42.58 7.16
C GLN A 339 2.15 43.83 7.12
#